data_8cb8b45b1bb6e4324d1463552052fe36
#
_entry.id   8cb8b45b1bb6e4324d1463552052fe36
#
_cell.length_a   1.000
_cell.length_b   1.000
_cell.length_c   1.000
_cell.angle_alpha   90.00
_cell.angle_beta   90.00
_cell.angle_gamma   90.00
#
_symmetry.space_group_name_H-M   'P 1'
#
loop_
_entity.id
_entity.type
_entity.pdbx_description
1 polymer ?
#
loop_
_entity_poly.entity_id
_entity_poly.type
_entity_poly.pdbx_seq_one_letter_code
_entity_poly.pdbx_strand_id
1 'polypeptide(L)'
;MGGYIKPKGTKILCHRLYNGDSVFKEDSTQIRESFKLCELVCSCCNTVILKHEQLDLIQAVRNFMKRGVRVNSHYRCGNYNKRVGGYKYSKHMSGTATDLGIDPNSLSKEELNNLINHAVEHGAKEIGLYYSKRFIHFSTESTSTRFNKKHKGIEYRLFIKR
;
A
#
# COMPACT_ATOMS: atom_id res chain seq x y z
N MET A 1 -9.43 -9.63 14.81
CA MET A 1 -9.28 -8.39 14.05
C MET A 1 -10.65 -7.94 13.57
N GLY A 2 -11.17 -6.85 14.08
CA GLY A 2 -12.45 -6.29 13.65
C GLY A 2 -12.18 -5.15 12.66
N GLY A 3 -12.80 -5.20 11.50
CA GLY A 3 -12.94 -4.07 10.61
C GLY A 3 -14.37 -3.56 10.69
N TYR A 4 -14.58 -2.30 10.45
CA TYR A 4 -15.91 -1.74 10.31
C TYR A 4 -16.37 -1.87 8.86
N ILE A 5 -17.59 -2.32 8.68
CA ILE A 5 -18.23 -2.34 7.36
C ILE A 5 -19.13 -1.11 7.30
N LYS A 6 -18.86 -0.23 6.36
CA LYS A 6 -19.70 0.95 6.12
C LYS A 6 -21.12 0.54 5.82
N PRO A 7 -22.12 0.98 6.61
CA PRO A 7 -23.51 0.79 6.28
C PRO A 7 -23.86 1.46 4.94
N LYS A 8 -24.78 0.84 4.20
CA LYS A 8 -25.23 1.36 2.91
C LYS A 8 -25.74 2.80 3.06
N GLY A 9 -25.21 3.70 2.26
CA GLY A 9 -25.65 5.11 2.23
C GLY A 9 -24.95 6.05 3.19
N THR A 10 -24.04 5.59 4.05
CA THR A 10 -23.28 6.48 4.93
C THR A 10 -21.91 6.85 4.32
N LYS A 11 -21.42 8.04 4.69
CA LYS A 11 -20.07 8.51 4.35
C LYS A 11 -19.06 8.27 5.47
N ILE A 12 -19.49 7.67 6.57
CA ILE A 12 -18.64 7.41 7.73
C ILE A 12 -17.99 6.06 7.58
N LEU A 13 -16.67 6.01 7.74
CA LEU A 13 -15.88 4.80 7.73
C LEU A 13 -15.26 4.58 9.11
N CYS A 14 -15.18 3.32 9.50
CA CYS A 14 -14.33 2.90 10.61
C CYS A 14 -13.02 2.38 10.05
N HIS A 15 -11.94 2.78 10.63
CA HIS A 15 -10.64 2.21 10.38
C HIS A 15 -10.01 1.74 11.69
N ARG A 16 -9.16 0.76 11.59
CA ARG A 16 -8.41 0.25 12.74
C ARG A 16 -6.95 0.63 12.57
N LEU A 17 -6.43 1.36 13.53
CA LEU A 17 -5.02 1.68 13.61
C LEU A 17 -4.22 0.46 14.09
N TYR A 18 -2.91 0.53 13.95
CA TYR A 18 -2.01 -0.56 14.34
C TYR A 18 -2.15 -0.98 15.80
N ASN A 19 -2.37 -0.03 16.70
CA ASN A 19 -2.59 -0.25 18.13
C ASN A 19 -3.94 -0.91 18.48
N GLY A 20 -4.77 -1.18 17.48
CA GLY A 20 -6.07 -1.81 17.67
C GLY A 20 -7.24 -0.87 17.89
N ASP A 21 -7.01 0.42 18.03
CA ASP A 21 -8.09 1.40 18.19
C ASP A 21 -8.94 1.50 16.92
N SER A 22 -10.25 1.64 17.13
CA SER A 22 -11.21 1.84 16.05
C SER A 22 -11.77 3.25 16.12
N VAL A 23 -11.71 3.97 15.00
CA VAL A 23 -12.17 5.34 14.90
C VAL A 23 -13.14 5.46 13.73
N PHE A 24 -14.26 6.13 13.95
CA PHE A 24 -15.21 6.47 12.90
C PHE A 24 -14.84 7.82 12.29
N LYS A 25 -14.63 7.84 10.99
CA LYS A 25 -14.21 9.01 10.23
C LYS A 25 -15.01 9.13 8.95
N GLU A 26 -15.15 10.35 8.48
CA GLU A 26 -15.71 10.60 7.15
C GLU A 26 -14.75 10.18 6.05
N ASP A 27 -15.28 9.90 4.86
CA ASP A 27 -14.49 9.47 3.69
C ASP A 27 -13.38 10.46 3.31
N SER A 28 -13.63 11.76 3.52
CA SER A 28 -12.67 12.83 3.24
C SER A 28 -11.61 13.05 4.33
N THR A 29 -11.65 12.27 5.42
CA THR A 29 -10.69 12.42 6.51
C THR A 29 -9.26 12.26 6.00
N GLN A 30 -8.43 13.25 6.31
CA GLN A 30 -7.01 13.23 5.99
C GLN A 30 -6.27 12.28 6.94
N ILE A 31 -5.59 11.29 6.40
CA ILE A 31 -4.85 10.27 7.17
C ILE A 31 -3.35 10.57 7.21
N ARG A 32 -2.81 11.09 6.11
CA ARG A 32 -1.46 11.63 5.96
C ARG A 32 -1.55 12.88 5.09
N GLU A 33 -0.47 13.62 4.98
CA GLU A 33 -0.40 14.85 4.19
C GLU A 33 -1.03 14.70 2.80
N SER A 34 -0.78 13.57 2.13
CA SER A 34 -1.24 13.31 0.77
C SER A 34 -2.32 12.25 0.63
N PHE A 35 -2.81 11.65 1.72
CA PHE A 35 -3.76 10.53 1.65
C PHE A 35 -5.03 10.76 2.45
N LYS A 36 -6.17 10.55 1.79
CA LYS A 36 -7.49 10.54 2.43
C LYS A 36 -7.94 9.10 2.71
N LEU A 37 -8.79 8.94 3.71
CA LEU A 37 -9.31 7.64 4.12
C LEU A 37 -9.97 6.88 2.96
N CYS A 38 -10.74 7.56 2.12
CA CYS A 38 -11.44 6.96 0.99
C CYS A 38 -10.52 6.30 -0.05
N GLU A 39 -9.25 6.73 -0.13
CA GLU A 39 -8.26 6.12 -1.03
C GLU A 39 -7.74 4.77 -0.52
N LEU A 40 -7.87 4.48 0.78
CA LEU A 40 -7.22 3.37 1.45
C LEU A 40 -8.16 2.22 1.81
N VAL A 41 -9.46 2.43 1.74
CA VAL A 41 -10.47 1.45 2.13
C VAL A 41 -10.63 0.34 1.09
N CYS A 42 -11.07 -0.83 1.55
CA CYS A 42 -11.43 -1.94 0.67
C CYS A 42 -12.61 -1.57 -0.24
N SER A 43 -12.44 -1.76 -1.53
CA SER A 43 -13.45 -1.39 -2.54
C SER A 43 -14.79 -2.14 -2.41
N CYS A 44 -14.82 -3.31 -1.76
CA CYS A 44 -16.05 -4.10 -1.67
C CYS A 44 -16.84 -3.87 -0.37
N CYS A 45 -16.21 -3.51 0.72
CA CYS A 45 -16.85 -3.44 2.04
C CYS A 45 -16.55 -2.15 2.80
N ASN A 46 -15.71 -1.26 2.24
CA ASN A 46 -15.28 -0.01 2.87
C ASN A 46 -14.63 -0.17 4.26
N THR A 47 -14.14 -1.36 4.58
CA THR A 47 -13.30 -1.55 5.77
C THR A 47 -11.86 -1.22 5.45
N VAL A 48 -11.08 -0.92 6.47
CA VAL A 48 -9.65 -0.64 6.34
C VAL A 48 -8.89 -1.05 7.60
N ILE A 49 -7.67 -1.51 7.40
CA ILE A 49 -6.66 -1.64 8.44
C ILE A 49 -5.53 -0.68 8.07
N LEU A 50 -5.20 0.24 8.95
CA LEU A 50 -4.14 1.20 8.77
C LEU A 50 -2.94 0.82 9.64
N LYS A 51 -1.75 0.83 9.06
CA LYS A 51 -0.47 0.62 9.72
C LYS A 51 0.37 1.89 9.54
N HIS A 52 0.85 2.46 10.62
CA HIS A 52 1.61 3.71 10.58
C HIS A 52 2.82 3.61 9.66
N GLU A 53 3.58 2.53 9.77
CA GLU A 53 4.79 2.30 8.96
C GLU A 53 4.47 2.25 7.46
N GLN A 54 3.34 1.61 7.09
CA GLN A 54 2.91 1.54 5.70
C GLN A 54 2.44 2.91 5.18
N LEU A 55 1.74 3.67 6.01
CA LEU A 55 1.30 5.01 5.65
C LEU A 55 2.48 5.97 5.48
N ASP A 56 3.49 5.88 6.34
CA ASP A 56 4.69 6.70 6.25
C ASP A 56 5.52 6.35 5.02
N LEU A 57 5.64 5.06 4.70
CA LEU A 57 6.28 4.59 3.47
C LEU A 57 5.62 5.18 2.22
N ILE A 58 4.31 5.06 2.08
CA ILE A 58 3.62 5.55 0.88
C ILE A 58 3.60 7.08 0.81
N GLN A 59 3.61 7.77 1.95
CA GLN A 59 3.78 9.23 2.00
C GLN A 59 5.18 9.63 1.49
N ALA A 60 6.24 8.93 1.93
CA ALA A 60 7.59 9.17 1.45
C ALA A 60 7.71 8.93 -0.07
N VAL A 61 7.07 7.88 -0.61
CA VAL A 61 7.01 7.62 -2.05
C VAL A 61 6.31 8.75 -2.80
N ARG A 62 5.15 9.23 -2.33
CA ARG A 62 4.47 10.38 -2.97
C ARG A 62 5.32 11.64 -2.95
N ASN A 63 5.98 11.93 -1.84
CA ASN A 63 6.86 13.10 -1.72
C ASN A 63 8.04 13.01 -2.71
N PHE A 64 8.62 11.83 -2.86
CA PHE A 64 9.68 11.57 -3.85
C PHE A 64 9.21 11.82 -5.29
N MET A 65 8.02 11.36 -5.63
CA MET A 65 7.47 11.51 -6.98
C MET A 65 7.13 12.96 -7.34
N LYS A 66 6.96 13.86 -6.36
CA LYS A 66 6.62 15.29 -6.53
C LYS A 66 5.40 15.53 -7.43
N ARG A 67 4.50 14.56 -7.52
CA ARG A 67 3.26 14.61 -8.29
C ARG A 67 2.17 13.77 -7.64
N GLY A 68 0.92 13.98 -8.02
CA GLY A 68 -0.19 13.13 -7.62
C GLY A 68 0.05 11.67 -8.05
N VAL A 69 -0.10 10.75 -7.11
CA VAL A 69 0.01 9.32 -7.36
C VAL A 69 -1.26 8.64 -6.83
N ARG A 70 -2.00 7.97 -7.71
CA ARG A 70 -3.23 7.29 -7.34
C ARG A 70 -2.94 6.04 -6.51
N VAL A 71 -3.76 5.78 -5.51
CA VAL A 71 -3.80 4.48 -4.83
C VAL A 71 -4.68 3.54 -5.65
N ASN A 72 -4.10 2.50 -6.22
CA ASN A 72 -4.84 1.46 -6.93
C ASN A 72 -5.47 0.45 -5.96
N SER A 73 -4.76 0.13 -4.88
CA SER A 73 -5.25 -0.75 -3.81
C SER A 73 -4.39 -0.56 -2.56
N HIS A 74 -5.01 -0.42 -1.41
CA HIS A 74 -4.31 -0.48 -0.12
C HIS A 74 -4.83 -1.68 0.67
N TYR A 75 -5.88 -1.53 1.44
CA TYR A 75 -6.47 -2.64 2.18
C TYR A 75 -7.43 -3.46 1.32
N ARG A 76 -7.36 -4.77 1.44
CA ARG A 76 -8.31 -5.72 0.85
C ARG A 76 -8.79 -6.69 1.92
N CYS A 77 -10.11 -6.81 2.11
CA CYS A 77 -10.67 -7.89 2.92
C CYS A 77 -10.45 -9.26 2.23
N GLY A 78 -10.53 -10.35 3.00
CA GLY A 78 -10.28 -11.70 2.47
C GLY A 78 -11.15 -12.06 1.27
N ASN A 79 -12.43 -11.70 1.29
CA ASN A 79 -13.37 -11.96 0.20
C ASN A 79 -12.98 -11.21 -1.10
N TYR A 80 -12.62 -9.93 -0.97
CA TYR A 80 -12.17 -9.16 -2.13
C TYR A 80 -10.84 -9.66 -2.66
N ASN A 81 -9.89 -9.97 -1.78
CA ASN A 81 -8.60 -10.53 -2.17
C ASN A 81 -8.73 -11.83 -2.96
N LYS A 82 -9.62 -12.75 -2.52
CA LYS A 82 -9.93 -13.99 -3.25
C LYS A 82 -10.54 -13.71 -4.62
N ARG A 83 -11.49 -12.78 -4.70
CA ARG A 83 -12.19 -12.41 -5.95
C ARG A 83 -11.27 -11.83 -7.02
N VAL A 84 -10.24 -11.05 -6.62
CA VAL A 84 -9.26 -10.47 -7.55
C VAL A 84 -8.06 -11.39 -7.82
N GLY A 85 -8.09 -12.64 -7.34
CA GLY A 85 -7.00 -13.60 -7.53
C GLY A 85 -5.74 -13.24 -6.75
N GLY A 86 -5.88 -12.52 -5.63
CA GLY A 86 -4.77 -12.16 -4.76
C GLY A 86 -4.18 -13.38 -4.03
N TYR A 87 -2.90 -13.29 -3.69
CA TYR A 87 -2.21 -14.32 -2.93
C TYR A 87 -2.89 -14.57 -1.58
N LYS A 88 -2.97 -15.84 -1.15
CA LYS A 88 -3.66 -16.26 0.09
C LYS A 88 -3.18 -15.50 1.35
N TYR A 89 -1.90 -15.17 1.41
CA TYR A 89 -1.29 -14.44 2.52
C TYR A 89 -0.89 -13.00 2.11
N SER A 90 -1.71 -12.39 1.26
CA SER A 90 -1.47 -11.04 0.75
C SER A 90 -1.32 -10.02 1.86
N LYS A 91 -0.29 -9.20 1.79
CA LYS A 91 -0.02 -8.11 2.73
C LYS A 91 -1.04 -6.95 2.66
N HIS A 92 -1.82 -6.89 1.58
CA HIS A 92 -3.00 -6.01 1.53
C HIS A 92 -4.04 -6.36 2.59
N MET A 93 -4.18 -7.63 2.99
CA MET A 93 -5.15 -8.05 4.02
C MET A 93 -4.75 -7.67 5.44
N SER A 94 -3.50 -7.33 5.67
CA SER A 94 -2.98 -6.83 6.96
C SER A 94 -2.78 -5.31 6.99
N GLY A 95 -3.06 -4.61 5.88
CA GLY A 95 -2.83 -3.17 5.77
C GLY A 95 -1.35 -2.78 5.67
N THR A 96 -0.48 -3.72 5.31
CA THR A 96 0.98 -3.53 5.21
C THR A 96 1.48 -3.48 3.78
N ALA A 97 0.58 -3.39 2.79
CA ALA A 97 0.91 -3.24 1.38
C ALA A 97 0.00 -2.23 0.67
N THR A 98 0.56 -1.54 -0.31
CA THR A 98 -0.14 -0.57 -1.15
C THR A 98 0.35 -0.65 -2.59
N ASP A 99 -0.57 -0.72 -3.53
CA ASP A 99 -0.32 -0.61 -4.96
C ASP A 99 -0.51 0.85 -5.38
N LEU A 100 0.55 1.51 -5.81
CA LEU A 100 0.53 2.90 -6.27
C LEU A 100 0.60 2.97 -7.80
N GLY A 101 -0.25 3.81 -8.39
CA GLY A 101 -0.34 4.03 -9.84
C GLY A 101 0.88 4.77 -10.40
N ILE A 102 2.04 4.18 -10.23
CA ILE A 102 3.31 4.61 -10.82
C ILE A 102 3.66 3.60 -11.91
N ASP A 103 3.61 4.02 -13.17
CA ASP A 103 3.98 3.15 -14.29
C ASP A 103 5.50 2.97 -14.34
N PRO A 104 6.05 1.76 -14.09
CA PRO A 104 7.48 1.55 -14.17
C PRO A 104 8.06 1.76 -15.59
N ASN A 105 7.21 1.66 -16.65
CA ASN A 105 7.65 1.94 -18.02
C ASN A 105 7.88 3.44 -18.26
N SER A 106 7.28 4.32 -17.47
CA SER A 106 7.39 5.77 -17.62
C SER A 106 8.63 6.36 -16.93
N LEU A 107 9.37 5.54 -16.20
CA LEU A 107 10.57 5.95 -15.48
C LEU A 107 11.83 5.45 -16.19
N SER A 108 12.86 6.28 -16.25
CA SER A 108 14.19 5.81 -16.62
C SER A 108 14.70 4.78 -15.60
N LYS A 109 15.70 4.01 -16.00
CA LYS A 109 16.34 3.04 -15.09
C LYS A 109 16.90 3.71 -13.84
N GLU A 110 17.45 4.90 -13.98
CA GLU A 110 17.99 5.69 -12.86
C GLU A 110 16.87 6.17 -11.93
N GLU A 111 15.81 6.77 -12.47
CA GLU A 111 14.65 7.23 -11.69
C GLU A 111 14.00 6.08 -10.92
N LEU A 112 13.83 4.93 -11.58
CA LEU A 112 13.27 3.74 -10.94
C LEU A 112 14.16 3.22 -9.81
N ASN A 113 15.48 3.16 -10.01
CA ASN A 113 16.42 2.76 -8.97
C ASN A 113 16.42 3.74 -7.79
N ASN A 114 16.38 5.03 -8.06
CA ASN A 114 16.33 6.07 -7.02
C ASN A 114 15.02 5.96 -6.21
N LEU A 115 13.88 5.72 -6.87
CA LEU A 115 12.59 5.49 -6.22
C LEU A 115 12.62 4.23 -5.33
N ILE A 116 13.16 3.12 -5.83
CA ILE A 116 13.32 1.87 -5.07
C ILE A 116 14.17 2.09 -3.83
N ASN A 117 15.33 2.72 -3.99
CA ASN A 117 16.25 3.01 -2.90
C ASN A 117 15.60 3.90 -1.84
N HIS A 118 14.90 4.96 -2.28
CA HIS A 118 14.15 5.84 -1.39
C HIS A 118 13.08 5.08 -0.60
N ALA A 119 12.31 4.22 -1.26
CA ALA A 119 11.30 3.41 -0.59
C ALA A 119 11.91 2.46 0.45
N VAL A 120 13.05 1.83 0.14
CA VAL A 120 13.77 0.94 1.06
C VAL A 120 14.27 1.71 2.29
N GLU A 121 14.80 2.90 2.11
CA GLU A 121 15.25 3.78 3.20
C GLU A 121 14.08 4.21 4.12
N HIS A 122 12.84 4.19 3.60
CA HIS A 122 11.61 4.49 4.33
C HIS A 122 10.80 3.24 4.74
N GLY A 123 11.46 2.09 4.81
CA GLY A 123 10.91 0.88 5.42
C GLY A 123 10.30 -0.12 4.48
N ALA A 124 10.42 0.02 3.16
CA ALA A 124 9.97 -1.01 2.23
C ALA A 124 10.81 -2.28 2.38
N LYS A 125 10.14 -3.41 2.63
CA LYS A 125 10.74 -4.75 2.67
C LYS A 125 10.40 -5.59 1.44
N GLU A 126 9.34 -5.21 0.73
CA GLU A 126 8.97 -5.85 -0.52
C GLU A 126 8.50 -4.80 -1.53
N ILE A 127 9.03 -4.87 -2.76
CA ILE A 127 8.67 -3.99 -3.88
C ILE A 127 8.38 -4.86 -5.09
N GLY A 128 7.24 -4.64 -5.74
CA GLY A 128 6.81 -5.33 -6.95
C GLY A 128 6.62 -4.38 -8.12
N LEU A 129 7.31 -4.62 -9.22
CA LEU A 129 7.17 -3.85 -10.46
C LEU A 129 6.20 -4.56 -11.41
N TYR A 130 5.01 -3.99 -11.62
CA TYR A 130 3.98 -4.54 -12.50
C TYR A 130 3.92 -3.75 -13.81
N TYR A 131 4.71 -4.17 -14.79
CA TYR A 131 4.88 -3.45 -16.06
C TYR A 131 3.61 -3.46 -16.92
N SER A 132 2.95 -4.61 -17.10
CA SER A 132 1.72 -4.70 -17.89
C SER A 132 0.52 -3.99 -17.24
N LYS A 133 0.50 -3.93 -15.90
CA LYS A 133 -0.59 -3.30 -15.14
C LYS A 133 -0.27 -1.85 -14.72
N ARG A 134 0.93 -1.37 -15.03
CA ARG A 134 1.38 0.02 -14.81
C ARG A 134 1.22 0.50 -13.37
N PHE A 135 1.70 -0.30 -12.42
CA PHE A 135 1.76 0.12 -11.02
C PHE A 135 2.98 -0.49 -10.30
N ILE A 136 3.32 0.09 -9.16
CA ILE A 136 4.34 -0.45 -8.27
C ILE A 136 3.70 -0.80 -6.93
N HIS A 137 3.98 -2.01 -6.46
CA HIS A 137 3.61 -2.52 -5.15
C HIS A 137 4.69 -2.17 -4.14
N PHE A 138 4.28 -1.61 -2.99
CA PHE A 138 5.16 -1.32 -1.86
C PHE A 138 4.62 -1.96 -0.59
N SER A 139 5.47 -2.67 0.16
CA SER A 139 5.07 -3.27 1.42
C SER A 139 6.15 -3.13 2.49
N THR A 140 5.74 -2.82 3.71
CA THR A 140 6.60 -2.81 4.90
C THR A 140 6.83 -4.21 5.47
N GLU A 141 6.13 -5.21 4.93
CA GLU A 141 6.36 -6.62 5.24
C GLU A 141 6.62 -7.41 3.95
N SER A 142 7.45 -8.45 4.03
CA SER A 142 7.66 -9.35 2.90
C SER A 142 6.78 -10.60 3.00
N THR A 143 6.29 -11.08 1.86
CA THR A 143 5.62 -12.38 1.73
C THR A 143 6.60 -13.55 1.79
N SER A 144 7.89 -13.29 1.74
CA SER A 144 8.98 -14.26 1.76
C SER A 144 10.06 -13.83 2.75
N THR A 145 10.68 -14.80 3.41
CA THR A 145 11.87 -14.58 4.23
C THR A 145 13.15 -14.46 3.39
N ARG A 146 13.06 -14.72 2.08
CA ARG A 146 14.21 -14.63 1.16
C ARG A 146 14.26 -13.25 0.52
N PHE A 147 15.21 -12.46 0.96
CA PHE A 147 15.55 -11.19 0.33
C PHE A 147 16.54 -11.43 -0.82
N ASN A 148 16.40 -10.68 -1.90
CA ASN A 148 17.24 -10.84 -3.11
C ASN A 148 17.99 -9.56 -3.50
N LYS A 149 17.80 -8.50 -2.74
CA LYS A 149 18.45 -7.20 -2.93
C LYS A 149 18.88 -6.60 -1.60
N LYS A 150 19.87 -5.69 -1.68
CA LYS A 150 20.36 -4.94 -0.52
C LYS A 150 20.69 -3.50 -0.91
N HIS A 151 20.31 -2.56 -0.05
CA HIS A 151 20.66 -1.14 -0.20
C HIS A 151 21.05 -0.57 1.16
N LYS A 152 22.24 0.04 1.28
CA LYS A 152 22.77 0.61 2.53
C LYS A 152 22.63 -0.32 3.74
N GLY A 153 22.89 -1.61 3.55
CA GLY A 153 22.74 -2.61 4.61
C GLY A 153 21.33 -3.16 4.80
N ILE A 154 20.30 -2.53 4.24
CA ILE A 154 18.90 -2.95 4.36
C ILE A 154 18.62 -4.01 3.29
N GLU A 155 18.16 -5.18 3.73
CA GLU A 155 17.74 -6.26 2.83
C GLU A 155 16.25 -6.12 2.48
N TYR A 156 15.93 -6.33 1.19
CA TYR A 156 14.57 -6.26 0.70
C TYR A 156 14.32 -7.25 -0.45
N ARG A 157 13.07 -7.48 -0.75
CA ARG A 157 12.63 -8.30 -1.88
C ARG A 157 12.16 -7.42 -3.03
N LEU A 158 12.76 -7.60 -4.20
CA LEU A 158 12.31 -6.99 -5.44
C LEU A 158 11.84 -8.09 -6.39
N PHE A 159 10.64 -7.97 -6.93
CA PHE A 159 10.11 -8.86 -7.96
C PHE A 159 9.50 -8.08 -9.11
N ILE A 160 9.49 -8.71 -10.28
CA ILE A 160 9.04 -8.12 -11.55
C ILE A 160 7.90 -8.98 -12.11
N LYS A 161 6.81 -8.34 -12.48
CA LYS A 161 5.69 -8.92 -13.22
C LYS A 161 5.58 -8.21 -14.58
N ARG A 162 5.85 -8.96 -15.64
CA ARG A 162 5.73 -8.49 -17.04
C ARG A 162 4.33 -8.71 -17.57
#